data_7355865f398ca8e5f45cd928e9d6c143
#
_entry.id   7355865f398ca8e5f45cd928e9d6c143
#
_cell.length_a   1.000
_cell.length_b   1.000
_cell.length_c   1.000
_cell.angle_alpha   90.00
_cell.angle_beta   90.00
_cell.angle_gamma   90.00
#
_symmetry.space_group_name_H-M   'P 1'
#
loop_
_entity.id
_entity.type
_entity.pdbx_description
1 polymer ?
#
loop_
_entity_poly.entity_id
_entity_poly.type
_entity_poly.pdbx_seq_one_letter_code
_entity_poly.pdbx_strand_id
1 'polypeptide(L)'
;MSERIHSSQPSTVNKSRKKLISAVLGTLCLLGIAGVGLQFFRAQPAASQTAGAETGKATLSPSANTPSRPMAKVNGQSINYDVLARECVARHGVEVLDSLINRLIIQQECEARGITVTAAEVEAEVVKTAEKFKLPVDTWYKMLEAERKLTPEQYHQDVIWPMLALRKLAGQEIIITEEDMKKGFESNYGPRVKARMILVSGNIRHAGMIWEKCKENPDDFDRLAREYSADPNTRPLGGVIPPIRRHGDNPKVEEQAFRMKVGEISPVIQLPDVENRYIILKCEGFTEPVVTDIKEVWDDLYQQLVEERTQQAVAKVFSEIKDRARVDNFLTNKSTGGKTVQPVSGVSSPIQRVQPASAAAEPAPRR
;
A
#
# COMPACT_ATOMS: atom_id res chain seq x y z
N MET A 1 28.31 -2.59 -69.79
CA MET A 1 28.58 -1.83 -68.56
C MET A 1 27.22 -1.40 -67.99
N SER A 2 26.72 -2.16 -67.02
CA SER A 2 25.44 -1.86 -66.37
C SER A 2 25.71 -1.94 -64.86
N GLU A 3 25.74 -0.79 -64.23
CA GLU A 3 25.84 -0.69 -62.77
C GLU A 3 24.50 -1.03 -62.10
N ARG A 4 24.50 -2.00 -61.18
CA ARG A 4 23.35 -2.30 -60.32
C ARG A 4 23.42 -1.46 -59.09
N ILE A 5 22.45 -0.62 -58.91
CA ILE A 5 22.21 0.15 -57.69
C ILE A 5 21.62 -0.80 -56.65
N HIS A 6 22.34 -1.02 -55.55
CA HIS A 6 21.85 -1.77 -54.39
C HIS A 6 20.97 -0.80 -53.54
N SER A 7 19.69 -1.08 -53.53
CA SER A 7 18.75 -0.45 -52.58
C SER A 7 18.83 -1.14 -51.23
N SER A 8 19.38 -0.48 -50.25
CA SER A 8 19.36 -0.92 -48.84
C SER A 8 17.97 -0.78 -48.25
N GLN A 9 17.35 -1.87 -47.86
CA GLN A 9 16.09 -1.88 -47.10
C GLN A 9 16.35 -1.41 -45.63
N PRO A 10 15.45 -0.65 -45.05
CA PRO A 10 15.55 -0.26 -43.64
C PRO A 10 15.20 -1.44 -42.73
N SER A 11 16.03 -1.68 -41.72
CA SER A 11 15.95 -2.75 -40.75
C SER A 11 14.66 -2.74 -39.94
N THR A 12 13.96 -3.88 -39.91
CA THR A 12 12.69 -4.14 -39.21
C THR A 12 12.84 -4.32 -37.67
N VAL A 13 13.96 -3.93 -37.08
CA VAL A 13 14.31 -4.17 -35.67
C VAL A 13 13.58 -3.23 -34.71
N ASN A 14 13.04 -2.10 -35.17
CA ASN A 14 12.58 -1.04 -34.27
C ASN A 14 11.11 -1.16 -33.79
N LYS A 15 10.27 -1.97 -34.44
CA LYS A 15 8.84 -2.09 -34.06
C LYS A 15 8.60 -3.05 -32.88
N SER A 16 9.46 -4.05 -32.71
CA SER A 16 9.31 -5.05 -31.63
C SER A 16 9.76 -4.48 -30.27
N ARG A 17 10.83 -3.65 -30.27
CA ARG A 17 11.34 -3.01 -29.04
C ARG A 17 10.37 -1.97 -28.49
N LYS A 18 9.72 -1.18 -29.34
CA LYS A 18 8.68 -0.21 -28.91
C LYS A 18 7.47 -0.88 -28.26
N LYS A 19 7.08 -2.07 -28.71
CA LYS A 19 6.00 -2.84 -28.08
C LYS A 19 6.39 -3.44 -26.73
N LEU A 20 7.66 -3.82 -26.54
CA LEU A 20 8.14 -4.31 -25.24
C LEU A 20 8.27 -3.16 -24.21
N ILE A 21 8.76 -2.02 -24.62
CA ILE A 21 8.88 -0.82 -23.75
C ILE A 21 7.49 -0.37 -23.31
N SER A 22 6.52 -0.32 -24.21
CA SER A 22 5.13 0.03 -23.89
C SER A 22 4.45 -1.00 -22.97
N ALA A 23 4.80 -2.28 -23.07
CA ALA A 23 4.26 -3.33 -22.20
C ALA A 23 4.86 -3.28 -20.78
N VAL A 24 6.13 -2.94 -20.64
CA VAL A 24 6.80 -2.80 -19.33
C VAL A 24 6.33 -1.53 -18.63
N LEU A 25 6.17 -0.41 -19.34
CA LEU A 25 5.58 0.81 -18.78
C LEU A 25 4.10 0.63 -18.40
N GLY A 26 3.33 -0.09 -19.23
CA GLY A 26 1.92 -0.38 -18.94
C GLY A 26 1.72 -1.20 -17.66
N THR A 27 2.62 -2.12 -17.34
CA THR A 27 2.52 -2.96 -16.13
C THR A 27 2.93 -2.19 -14.87
N LEU A 28 3.88 -1.27 -14.96
CA LEU A 28 4.25 -0.41 -13.82
C LEU A 28 3.16 0.64 -13.50
N CYS A 29 2.53 1.23 -14.53
CA CYS A 29 1.39 2.15 -14.33
C CYS A 29 0.16 1.46 -13.73
N LEU A 30 -0.09 0.17 -14.06
CA LEU A 30 -1.21 -0.59 -13.50
C LEU A 30 -1.08 -0.82 -11.99
N LEU A 31 0.14 -0.96 -11.48
CA LEU A 31 0.42 -1.09 -10.04
C LEU A 31 0.37 0.26 -9.32
N GLY A 32 0.75 1.36 -9.96
CA GLY A 32 0.80 2.69 -9.36
C GLY A 32 -0.58 3.32 -9.14
N ILE A 33 -1.47 3.26 -10.12
CA ILE A 33 -2.79 3.92 -10.04
C ILE A 33 -3.77 3.11 -9.17
N ALA A 34 -3.66 1.78 -9.18
CA ALA A 34 -4.44 0.93 -8.27
C ALA A 34 -3.88 0.94 -6.83
N GLY A 35 -2.58 1.24 -6.64
CA GLY A 35 -1.91 1.19 -5.35
C GLY A 35 -2.23 2.38 -4.44
N VAL A 36 -2.31 3.59 -4.97
CA VAL A 36 -2.46 4.80 -4.14
C VAL A 36 -3.87 4.97 -3.61
N GLY A 37 -4.90 4.74 -4.43
CA GLY A 37 -6.29 4.75 -3.94
C GLY A 37 -6.58 3.65 -2.92
N LEU A 38 -5.88 2.51 -3.00
CA LEU A 38 -6.07 1.36 -2.10
C LEU A 38 -5.18 1.39 -0.86
N GLN A 39 -4.01 2.03 -0.90
CA GLN A 39 -3.17 2.18 0.29
C GLN A 39 -3.81 3.10 1.34
N PHE A 40 -4.61 4.08 0.90
CA PHE A 40 -5.40 4.90 1.82
C PHE A 40 -6.51 4.13 2.56
N PHE A 41 -6.95 2.99 2.01
CA PHE A 41 -8.02 2.15 2.56
C PHE A 41 -7.55 0.79 3.10
N ARG A 42 -6.25 0.47 3.00
CA ARG A 42 -5.74 -0.79 3.52
C ARG A 42 -5.34 -0.61 4.99
N ALA A 43 -6.30 -0.82 5.90
CA ALA A 43 -6.00 -1.11 7.29
C ALA A 43 -5.11 -2.35 7.35
N GLN A 44 -3.97 -2.26 8.04
CA GLN A 44 -3.14 -3.43 8.30
C GLN A 44 -3.98 -4.46 9.04
N PRO A 45 -3.96 -5.75 8.65
CA PRO A 45 -4.65 -6.77 9.42
C PRO A 45 -3.99 -6.88 10.79
N ALA A 46 -4.70 -6.42 11.83
CA ALA A 46 -4.36 -6.73 13.20
C ALA A 46 -4.47 -8.25 13.34
N ALA A 47 -3.41 -8.90 13.80
CA ALA A 47 -3.37 -10.32 14.07
C ALA A 47 -4.53 -10.68 15.01
N SER A 48 -5.52 -11.39 14.51
CA SER A 48 -6.65 -11.90 15.28
C SER A 48 -6.17 -13.05 16.14
N GLN A 49 -6.08 -12.80 17.44
CA GLN A 49 -6.05 -13.86 18.42
C GLN A 49 -7.45 -14.48 18.49
N THR A 50 -7.55 -15.73 18.10
CA THR A 50 -8.73 -16.56 18.24
C THR A 50 -9.03 -16.80 19.72
N ALA A 51 -10.03 -16.09 20.24
CA ALA A 51 -10.68 -16.46 21.50
C ALA A 51 -11.95 -17.23 21.16
N GLY A 52 -12.09 -18.42 21.76
CA GLY A 52 -13.12 -19.40 21.49
C GLY A 52 -14.56 -18.85 21.63
N ALA A 53 -15.38 -19.23 20.69
CA ALA A 53 -16.81 -18.94 20.68
C ALA A 53 -17.55 -19.91 21.60
N GLU A 54 -18.03 -19.40 22.73
CA GLU A 54 -19.15 -20.06 23.45
C GLU A 54 -20.47 -19.44 23.00
N THR A 55 -21.33 -20.29 22.49
CA THR A 55 -22.71 -19.98 22.04
C THR A 55 -23.59 -19.63 23.23
N GLY A 56 -23.64 -18.37 23.61
CA GLY A 56 -24.62 -17.82 24.54
C GLY A 56 -25.79 -17.21 23.78
N LYS A 57 -26.98 -17.81 23.95
CA LYS A 57 -28.26 -17.35 23.42
C LYS A 57 -28.67 -16.07 24.15
N ALA A 58 -28.28 -14.91 23.64
CA ALA A 58 -28.65 -13.60 24.18
C ALA A 58 -30.01 -13.18 23.58
N THR A 59 -31.05 -13.28 24.36
CA THR A 59 -32.35 -12.61 24.11
C THR A 59 -32.18 -11.13 24.40
N LEU A 60 -32.01 -10.33 23.33
CA LEU A 60 -31.95 -8.87 23.40
C LEU A 60 -33.40 -8.33 23.46
N SER A 61 -33.77 -7.74 24.57
CA SER A 61 -35.00 -6.96 24.70
C SER A 61 -34.92 -5.69 23.83
N PRO A 62 -35.93 -5.40 22.99
CA PRO A 62 -35.91 -4.19 22.18
C PRO A 62 -36.23 -2.96 23.04
N SER A 63 -35.38 -1.94 22.95
CA SER A 63 -35.70 -0.59 23.41
C SER A 63 -36.83 -0.01 22.59
N ALA A 64 -37.83 0.54 23.27
CA ALA A 64 -39.11 0.93 22.71
C ALA A 64 -39.07 2.19 21.84
N ASN A 65 -39.91 2.19 20.78
CA ASN A 65 -40.49 3.34 20.06
C ASN A 65 -39.71 4.03 18.94
N THR A 66 -39.27 3.24 17.96
CA THR A 66 -39.33 3.70 16.56
C THR A 66 -39.79 2.49 15.75
N PRO A 67 -40.77 2.60 14.84
CA PRO A 67 -41.16 1.45 13.99
C PRO A 67 -39.95 1.12 13.10
N SER A 68 -39.19 0.13 13.52
CA SER A 68 -38.02 -0.35 12.81
C SER A 68 -38.45 -0.91 11.48
N ARG A 69 -38.03 -0.31 10.37
CA ARG A 69 -38.33 -0.70 9.00
C ARG A 69 -37.94 -2.17 8.81
N PRO A 70 -38.88 -3.07 8.45
CA PRO A 70 -38.57 -4.46 8.19
C PRO A 70 -37.75 -4.56 6.90
N MET A 71 -36.62 -5.23 6.97
CA MET A 71 -35.72 -5.47 5.84
C MET A 71 -36.01 -6.79 5.14
N ALA A 72 -36.44 -7.78 5.92
CA ALA A 72 -36.88 -9.08 5.42
C ALA A 72 -37.92 -9.72 6.38
N LYS A 73 -38.70 -10.66 5.86
CA LYS A 73 -39.57 -11.53 6.67
C LYS A 73 -39.33 -12.99 6.32
N VAL A 74 -39.17 -13.84 7.34
CA VAL A 74 -39.00 -15.29 7.18
C VAL A 74 -40.09 -15.97 8.06
N ASN A 75 -41.03 -16.66 7.46
CA ASN A 75 -42.11 -17.32 8.16
C ASN A 75 -42.86 -16.40 9.15
N GLY A 76 -43.10 -15.14 8.74
CA GLY A 76 -43.76 -14.13 9.56
C GLY A 76 -42.88 -13.37 10.54
N GLN A 77 -41.65 -13.81 10.85
CA GLN A 77 -40.71 -13.10 11.69
C GLN A 77 -39.92 -12.05 10.88
N SER A 78 -39.83 -10.81 11.37
CA SER A 78 -39.18 -9.71 10.69
C SER A 78 -37.71 -9.57 11.12
N ILE A 79 -36.82 -9.41 10.15
CA ILE A 79 -35.49 -8.89 10.34
C ILE A 79 -35.57 -7.39 10.10
N ASN A 80 -35.37 -6.63 11.16
CA ASN A 80 -35.48 -5.18 11.11
C ASN A 80 -34.15 -4.50 10.80
N TYR A 81 -34.19 -3.23 10.33
CA TYR A 81 -33.03 -2.42 9.99
C TYR A 81 -31.97 -2.40 11.10
N ASP A 82 -32.38 -2.24 12.37
CA ASP A 82 -31.44 -2.14 13.50
C ASP A 82 -30.64 -3.42 13.74
N VAL A 83 -31.25 -4.59 13.46
CA VAL A 83 -30.55 -5.88 13.55
C VAL A 83 -29.51 -5.99 12.43
N LEU A 84 -29.91 -5.65 11.20
CA LEU A 84 -29.00 -5.65 10.06
C LEU A 84 -27.86 -4.62 10.25
N ALA A 85 -28.20 -3.41 10.69
CA ALA A 85 -27.22 -2.34 10.90
C ALA A 85 -26.17 -2.72 11.96
N ARG A 86 -26.60 -3.29 13.11
CA ARG A 86 -25.67 -3.78 14.13
C ARG A 86 -24.72 -4.85 13.60
N GLU A 87 -25.23 -5.79 12.82
CA GLU A 87 -24.40 -6.84 12.22
C GLU A 87 -23.41 -6.28 11.20
N CYS A 88 -23.84 -5.32 10.35
CA CYS A 88 -22.95 -4.63 9.42
C CYS A 88 -21.85 -3.84 10.16
N VAL A 89 -22.21 -3.12 11.21
CA VAL A 89 -21.23 -2.37 12.02
C VAL A 89 -20.26 -3.30 12.73
N ALA A 90 -20.73 -4.44 13.25
CA ALA A 90 -19.89 -5.43 13.90
C ALA A 90 -18.84 -6.04 12.95
N ARG A 91 -19.21 -6.25 11.68
CA ARG A 91 -18.34 -6.88 10.67
C ARG A 91 -17.44 -5.89 9.93
N HIS A 92 -17.97 -4.72 9.57
CA HIS A 92 -17.35 -3.78 8.65
C HIS A 92 -17.26 -2.36 9.22
N GLY A 93 -17.79 -2.12 10.42
CA GLY A 93 -17.93 -0.77 10.96
C GLY A 93 -16.61 -0.03 11.13
N VAL A 94 -15.53 -0.70 11.49
CA VAL A 94 -14.22 -0.07 11.66
C VAL A 94 -13.71 0.48 10.34
N GLU A 95 -13.71 -0.33 9.28
CA GLU A 95 -13.20 0.08 7.96
C GLU A 95 -14.05 1.21 7.34
N VAL A 96 -15.37 1.09 7.45
CA VAL A 96 -16.29 2.11 6.93
C VAL A 96 -16.15 3.41 7.72
N LEU A 97 -16.03 3.33 9.05
CA LEU A 97 -15.84 4.52 9.89
C LEU A 97 -14.52 5.22 9.59
N ASP A 98 -13.42 4.48 9.42
CA ASP A 98 -12.12 5.06 9.07
C ASP A 98 -12.17 5.78 7.72
N SER A 99 -12.88 5.23 6.73
CA SER A 99 -13.12 5.89 5.45
C SER A 99 -13.91 7.20 5.60
N LEU A 100 -14.97 7.18 6.40
CA LEU A 100 -15.77 8.37 6.69
C LEU A 100 -14.99 9.44 7.44
N ILE A 101 -14.17 9.05 8.42
CA ILE A 101 -13.29 9.95 9.16
C ILE A 101 -12.30 10.61 8.20
N ASN A 102 -11.60 9.84 7.37
CA ASN A 102 -10.64 10.38 6.41
C ASN A 102 -11.30 11.37 5.45
N ARG A 103 -12.48 11.03 4.92
CA ARG A 103 -13.25 11.94 4.05
C ARG A 103 -13.63 13.23 4.75
N LEU A 104 -14.09 13.14 6.00
CA LEU A 104 -14.47 14.33 6.79
C LEU A 104 -13.27 15.23 7.09
N ILE A 105 -12.11 14.66 7.41
CA ILE A 105 -10.85 15.42 7.60
C ILE A 105 -10.50 16.20 6.33
N ILE A 106 -10.53 15.52 5.17
CA ILE A 106 -10.23 16.16 3.88
C ILE A 106 -11.24 17.26 3.58
N GLN A 107 -12.53 17.01 3.80
CA GLN A 107 -13.60 17.99 3.58
C GLN A 107 -13.40 19.25 4.44
N GLN A 108 -13.16 19.09 5.73
CA GLN A 108 -12.93 20.21 6.65
C GLN A 108 -11.70 21.05 6.24
N GLU A 109 -10.62 20.41 5.80
CA GLU A 109 -9.44 21.13 5.34
C GLU A 109 -9.70 21.88 4.02
N CYS A 110 -10.47 21.29 3.10
CA CYS A 110 -10.92 21.97 1.89
C CYS A 110 -11.78 23.19 2.20
N GLU A 111 -12.74 23.06 3.11
CA GLU A 111 -13.59 24.16 3.57
C GLU A 111 -12.75 25.27 4.21
N ALA A 112 -11.80 24.92 5.08
CA ALA A 112 -10.91 25.87 5.73
C ALA A 112 -10.02 26.65 4.75
N ARG A 113 -9.65 26.06 3.61
CA ARG A 113 -8.83 26.70 2.57
C ARG A 113 -9.64 27.24 1.40
N GLY A 114 -10.97 27.16 1.42
CA GLY A 114 -11.83 27.61 0.32
C GLY A 114 -11.68 26.79 -0.94
N ILE A 115 -11.27 25.53 -0.84
CA ILE A 115 -11.08 24.62 -1.98
C ILE A 115 -12.38 23.85 -2.23
N THR A 116 -12.83 23.86 -3.49
CA THR A 116 -14.03 23.13 -3.93
C THR A 116 -13.66 22.12 -5.01
N VAL A 117 -14.24 20.93 -4.91
CA VAL A 117 -14.20 19.89 -5.97
C VAL A 117 -15.62 19.73 -6.47
N THR A 118 -15.82 20.05 -7.74
CA THR A 118 -17.15 20.03 -8.39
C THR A 118 -17.49 18.64 -8.93
N ALA A 119 -18.78 18.34 -9.10
CA ALA A 119 -19.23 17.09 -9.72
C ALA A 119 -18.69 16.93 -11.16
N ALA A 120 -18.57 18.04 -11.89
CA ALA A 120 -18.01 18.01 -13.25
C ALA A 120 -16.53 17.60 -13.27
N GLU A 121 -15.74 18.02 -12.29
CA GLU A 121 -14.34 17.59 -12.15
C GLU A 121 -14.24 16.11 -11.80
N VAL A 122 -15.13 15.61 -10.94
CA VAL A 122 -15.20 14.19 -10.59
C VAL A 122 -15.50 13.35 -11.84
N GLU A 123 -16.51 13.73 -12.61
CA GLU A 123 -16.87 13.03 -13.83
C GLU A 123 -15.75 13.06 -14.89
N ALA A 124 -15.12 14.21 -15.07
CA ALA A 124 -13.98 14.35 -15.99
C ALA A 124 -12.81 13.44 -15.61
N GLU A 125 -12.52 13.28 -14.31
CA GLU A 125 -11.45 12.39 -13.85
C GLU A 125 -11.82 10.91 -14.01
N VAL A 126 -13.11 10.56 -13.87
CA VAL A 126 -13.61 9.20 -14.19
C VAL A 126 -13.40 8.86 -15.66
N VAL A 127 -13.81 9.78 -16.56
CA VAL A 127 -13.59 9.61 -18.02
C VAL A 127 -12.11 9.42 -18.32
N LYS A 128 -11.26 10.31 -17.81
CA LYS A 128 -9.80 10.23 -17.98
C LYS A 128 -9.21 8.92 -17.45
N THR A 129 -9.75 8.42 -16.33
CA THR A 129 -9.30 7.14 -15.78
C THR A 129 -9.71 5.98 -16.68
N ALA A 130 -10.96 5.93 -17.12
CA ALA A 130 -11.44 4.88 -18.02
C ALA A 130 -10.66 4.87 -19.34
N GLU A 131 -10.35 6.04 -19.90
CA GLU A 131 -9.52 6.18 -21.11
C GLU A 131 -8.10 5.63 -20.93
N LYS A 132 -7.45 5.82 -19.77
CA LYS A 132 -6.14 5.22 -19.46
C LYS A 132 -6.17 3.70 -19.58
N PHE A 133 -7.29 3.08 -19.22
CA PHE A 133 -7.50 1.64 -19.36
C PHE A 133 -8.09 1.24 -20.73
N LYS A 134 -8.32 2.22 -21.62
CA LYS A 134 -8.94 2.01 -22.95
C LYS A 134 -10.33 1.37 -22.84
N LEU A 135 -11.08 1.73 -21.81
CA LEU A 135 -12.42 1.21 -21.54
C LEU A 135 -13.45 2.33 -21.66
N PRO A 136 -14.66 2.05 -22.20
CA PRO A 136 -15.81 2.92 -22.02
C PRO A 136 -16.17 3.06 -20.53
N VAL A 137 -16.67 4.23 -20.12
CA VAL A 137 -17.02 4.53 -18.72
C VAL A 137 -17.99 3.51 -18.13
N ASP A 138 -19.02 3.11 -18.89
CA ASP A 138 -19.98 2.09 -18.43
C ASP A 138 -19.31 0.73 -18.16
N THR A 139 -18.34 0.36 -18.97
CA THR A 139 -17.58 -0.88 -18.79
C THR A 139 -16.66 -0.78 -17.56
N TRP A 140 -16.08 0.40 -17.36
CA TRP A 140 -15.28 0.71 -16.16
C TRP A 140 -16.11 0.54 -14.89
N TYR A 141 -17.31 1.12 -14.82
CA TYR A 141 -18.19 0.96 -13.66
C TYR A 141 -18.61 -0.50 -13.41
N LYS A 142 -18.98 -1.25 -14.45
CA LYS A 142 -19.32 -2.67 -14.34
C LYS A 142 -18.14 -3.50 -13.77
N MET A 143 -16.92 -3.18 -14.20
CA MET A 143 -15.73 -3.83 -13.69
C MET A 143 -15.49 -3.51 -12.20
N LEU A 144 -15.63 -2.23 -11.80
CA LEU A 144 -15.52 -1.82 -10.39
C LEU A 144 -16.56 -2.50 -9.50
N GLU A 145 -17.79 -2.62 -9.96
CA GLU A 145 -18.86 -3.30 -9.24
C GLU A 145 -18.60 -4.81 -9.12
N ALA A 146 -18.16 -5.45 -10.20
CA ALA A 146 -17.89 -6.88 -10.23
C ALA A 146 -16.69 -7.26 -9.35
N GLU A 147 -15.56 -6.54 -9.48
CA GLU A 147 -14.30 -6.90 -8.83
C GLU A 147 -14.14 -6.30 -7.44
N ARG A 148 -14.67 -5.09 -7.21
CA ARG A 148 -14.45 -4.32 -5.98
C ARG A 148 -15.71 -4.06 -5.17
N LYS A 149 -16.88 -4.42 -5.69
CA LYS A 149 -18.19 -4.18 -5.05
C LYS A 149 -18.45 -2.68 -4.80
N LEU A 150 -17.89 -1.83 -5.63
CA LEU A 150 -18.07 -0.37 -5.56
C LEU A 150 -19.10 0.07 -6.56
N THR A 151 -20.16 0.74 -6.08
CA THR A 151 -21.12 1.40 -6.96
C THR A 151 -20.47 2.65 -7.59
N PRO A 152 -21.00 3.17 -8.72
CA PRO A 152 -20.51 4.41 -9.31
C PRO A 152 -20.48 5.57 -8.31
N GLU A 153 -21.53 5.70 -7.49
CA GLU A 153 -21.63 6.76 -6.48
C GLU A 153 -20.55 6.63 -5.38
N GLN A 154 -20.32 5.39 -4.89
CA GLN A 154 -19.24 5.13 -3.93
C GLN A 154 -17.87 5.42 -4.56
N TYR A 155 -17.68 5.05 -5.82
CA TYR A 155 -16.42 5.37 -6.53
C TYR A 155 -16.17 6.87 -6.63
N HIS A 156 -17.21 7.66 -6.94
CA HIS A 156 -17.13 9.12 -6.97
C HIS A 156 -16.79 9.71 -5.61
N GLN A 157 -17.50 9.28 -4.55
CA GLN A 157 -17.40 9.88 -3.22
C GLN A 157 -16.18 9.40 -2.42
N ASP A 158 -15.83 8.13 -2.54
CA ASP A 158 -14.83 7.51 -1.68
C ASP A 158 -13.46 7.39 -2.33
N VAL A 159 -13.38 7.52 -3.68
CA VAL A 159 -12.11 7.39 -4.42
C VAL A 159 -11.76 8.67 -5.16
N ILE A 160 -12.63 9.13 -6.08
CA ILE A 160 -12.27 10.23 -6.99
C ILE A 160 -12.29 11.58 -6.27
N TRP A 161 -13.35 11.87 -5.53
CA TRP A 161 -13.46 13.15 -4.82
C TRP A 161 -12.31 13.40 -3.82
N PRO A 162 -11.94 12.44 -2.93
CA PRO A 162 -10.82 12.64 -2.01
C PRO A 162 -9.48 12.82 -2.73
N MET A 163 -9.26 12.08 -3.82
CA MET A 163 -8.06 12.20 -4.63
C MET A 163 -7.92 13.60 -5.25
N LEU A 164 -8.99 14.12 -5.85
CA LEU A 164 -9.01 15.48 -6.42
C LEU A 164 -8.86 16.55 -5.34
N ALA A 165 -9.54 16.37 -4.21
CA ALA A 165 -9.45 17.27 -3.07
C ALA A 165 -8.01 17.36 -2.54
N LEU A 166 -7.36 16.23 -2.32
CA LEU A 166 -5.97 16.18 -1.87
C LEU A 166 -4.99 16.75 -2.89
N ARG A 167 -5.21 16.54 -4.20
CA ARG A 167 -4.41 17.18 -5.26
C ARG A 167 -4.53 18.71 -5.19
N LYS A 168 -5.74 19.24 -5.02
CA LYS A 168 -5.96 20.68 -4.85
C LYS A 168 -5.37 21.22 -3.55
N LEU A 169 -5.49 20.48 -2.45
CA LEU A 169 -4.87 20.80 -1.16
C LEU A 169 -3.35 20.80 -1.22
N ALA A 170 -2.75 19.90 -1.98
CA ALA A 170 -1.31 19.87 -2.22
C ALA A 170 -0.82 21.13 -2.93
N GLY A 171 -1.63 21.74 -3.79
CA GLY A 171 -1.52 23.12 -4.28
C GLY A 171 -0.19 23.54 -4.91
N GLN A 172 0.75 22.63 -5.03
CA GLN A 172 2.09 22.93 -5.53
C GLN A 172 2.14 22.67 -7.02
N GLU A 173 2.63 23.66 -7.75
CA GLU A 173 3.11 23.44 -9.10
C GLU A 173 4.27 22.44 -9.03
N ILE A 174 4.05 21.27 -9.61
CA ILE A 174 5.07 20.21 -9.63
C ILE A 174 6.11 20.60 -10.67
N ILE A 175 7.23 21.09 -10.18
CA ILE A 175 8.39 21.44 -11.02
C ILE A 175 9.29 20.22 -11.11
N ILE A 176 9.53 19.73 -12.32
CA ILE A 176 10.51 18.69 -12.62
C ILE A 176 11.74 19.38 -13.20
N THR A 177 12.86 19.28 -12.52
CA THR A 177 14.13 19.86 -12.97
C THR A 177 14.85 18.92 -13.95
N GLU A 178 15.82 19.43 -14.69
CA GLU A 178 16.68 18.61 -15.55
C GLU A 178 17.46 17.55 -14.74
N GLU A 179 17.82 17.88 -13.51
CA GLU A 179 18.46 16.92 -12.59
C GLU A 179 17.51 15.79 -12.20
N ASP A 180 16.24 16.09 -11.94
CA ASP A 180 15.23 15.06 -11.69
C ASP A 180 15.03 14.15 -12.90
N MET A 181 14.99 14.73 -14.10
CA MET A 181 14.93 13.97 -15.36
C MET A 181 16.14 13.04 -15.52
N LYS A 182 17.34 13.53 -15.25
CA LYS A 182 18.55 12.72 -15.32
C LYS A 182 18.53 11.57 -14.30
N LYS A 183 18.20 11.86 -13.04
CA LYS A 183 18.09 10.83 -11.98
C LYS A 183 17.02 9.81 -12.30
N GLY A 184 15.86 10.26 -12.76
CA GLY A 184 14.78 9.39 -13.19
C GLY A 184 15.17 8.49 -14.37
N PHE A 185 15.89 9.04 -15.34
CA PHE A 185 16.41 8.28 -16.47
C PHE A 185 17.42 7.20 -16.04
N GLU A 186 18.39 7.57 -15.21
CA GLU A 186 19.39 6.62 -14.67
C GLU A 186 18.73 5.51 -13.84
N SER A 187 17.71 5.85 -13.05
CA SER A 187 16.97 4.89 -12.23
C SER A 187 16.15 3.91 -13.05
N ASN A 188 15.43 4.40 -14.08
CA ASN A 188 14.47 3.60 -14.81
C ASN A 188 15.08 2.84 -15.99
N TYR A 189 16.05 3.45 -16.68
CA TYR A 189 16.61 2.96 -17.93
C TYR A 189 18.11 2.66 -17.89
N GLY A 190 18.80 3.13 -16.84
CA GLY A 190 20.23 2.91 -16.68
C GLY A 190 20.63 1.48 -16.38
N PRO A 191 21.94 1.19 -16.36
CA PRO A 191 22.45 -0.12 -15.97
C PRO A 191 22.12 -0.41 -14.51
N ARG A 192 21.91 -1.68 -14.19
CA ARG A 192 21.61 -2.17 -12.84
C ARG A 192 22.60 -3.21 -12.42
N VAL A 193 22.85 -3.33 -11.13
CA VAL A 193 23.76 -4.33 -10.56
C VAL A 193 22.96 -5.60 -10.25
N LYS A 194 23.32 -6.71 -10.89
CA LYS A 194 22.86 -8.05 -10.52
C LYS A 194 23.64 -8.48 -9.28
N ALA A 195 22.93 -8.77 -8.20
CA ALA A 195 23.56 -9.13 -6.94
C ALA A 195 22.80 -10.21 -6.20
N ARG A 196 23.50 -10.88 -5.29
CA ARG A 196 22.91 -11.66 -4.20
C ARG A 196 23.09 -10.93 -2.89
N MET A 197 22.20 -11.19 -1.94
CA MET A 197 22.18 -10.54 -0.65
C MET A 197 22.05 -11.57 0.47
N ILE A 198 22.81 -11.36 1.55
CA ILE A 198 22.56 -11.97 2.85
C ILE A 198 22.12 -10.88 3.80
N LEU A 199 20.89 -10.95 4.29
CA LEU A 199 20.39 -10.11 5.36
C LEU A 199 20.73 -10.75 6.70
N VAL A 200 21.51 -10.06 7.53
CA VAL A 200 21.88 -10.55 8.87
C VAL A 200 21.14 -9.74 9.92
N SER A 201 20.41 -10.42 10.80
CA SER A 201 19.79 -9.82 11.98
C SER A 201 20.65 -10.14 13.22
N GLY A 202 20.81 -9.16 14.11
CA GLY A 202 21.60 -9.33 15.34
C GLY A 202 22.73 -8.32 15.45
N ASN A 203 23.86 -8.71 16.04
CA ASN A 203 24.98 -7.81 16.27
C ASN A 203 25.98 -7.80 15.10
N ILE A 204 26.79 -6.74 15.04
CA ILE A 204 27.81 -6.56 13.99
C ILE A 204 28.87 -7.68 13.97
N ARG A 205 29.16 -8.31 15.12
CA ARG A 205 30.14 -9.40 15.19
C ARG A 205 29.63 -10.63 14.44
N HIS A 206 28.33 -10.92 14.57
CA HIS A 206 27.71 -12.02 13.83
C HIS A 206 27.73 -11.74 12.32
N ALA A 207 27.41 -10.52 11.90
CA ALA A 207 27.53 -10.12 10.50
C ALA A 207 28.99 -10.24 9.98
N GLY A 208 29.98 -9.86 10.80
CA GLY A 208 31.40 -10.01 10.49
C GLY A 208 31.81 -11.46 10.28
N MET A 209 31.39 -12.39 11.14
CA MET A 209 31.69 -13.82 10.98
C MET A 209 31.12 -14.40 9.67
N ILE A 210 29.90 -13.99 9.29
CA ILE A 210 29.30 -14.45 8.03
C ILE A 210 30.05 -13.83 6.84
N TRP A 211 30.42 -12.56 6.95
CA TRP A 211 31.19 -11.89 5.92
C TRP A 211 32.55 -12.54 5.65
N GLU A 212 33.28 -12.92 6.70
CA GLU A 212 34.55 -13.66 6.56
C GLU A 212 34.35 -14.98 5.81
N LYS A 213 33.32 -15.77 6.16
CA LYS A 213 32.98 -16.98 5.43
C LYS A 213 32.69 -16.71 3.95
N CYS A 214 31.98 -15.63 3.64
CA CYS A 214 31.71 -15.22 2.25
C CYS A 214 32.98 -14.84 1.51
N LYS A 215 33.95 -14.20 2.18
CA LYS A 215 35.24 -13.83 1.57
C LYS A 215 36.17 -15.03 1.35
N GLU A 216 36.18 -15.99 2.30
CA GLU A 216 36.97 -17.21 2.16
C GLU A 216 36.48 -18.07 0.98
N ASN A 217 35.19 -18.16 0.78
CA ASN A 217 34.57 -18.97 -0.26
C ASN A 217 33.48 -18.16 -1.02
N PRO A 218 33.83 -17.23 -1.91
CA PRO A 218 32.86 -16.42 -2.63
C PRO A 218 31.87 -17.24 -3.49
N ASP A 219 32.29 -18.40 -3.96
CA ASP A 219 31.44 -19.26 -4.80
C ASP A 219 30.35 -19.98 -4.02
N ASP A 220 30.51 -20.12 -2.70
CA ASP A 220 29.51 -20.69 -1.80
C ASP A 220 28.49 -19.67 -1.30
N PHE A 221 28.48 -18.46 -1.82
CA PHE A 221 27.62 -17.37 -1.33
C PHE A 221 26.13 -17.75 -1.33
N ASP A 222 25.67 -18.47 -2.33
CA ASP A 222 24.27 -18.91 -2.44
C ASP A 222 23.90 -19.90 -1.32
N ARG A 223 24.83 -20.83 -0.97
CA ARG A 223 24.66 -21.74 0.13
C ARG A 223 24.66 -21.00 1.48
N LEU A 224 25.59 -20.05 1.67
CA LEU A 224 25.65 -19.21 2.87
C LEU A 224 24.40 -18.34 3.01
N ALA A 225 23.84 -17.83 1.89
CA ALA A 225 22.59 -17.10 1.90
C ALA A 225 21.41 -17.96 2.37
N ARG A 226 21.31 -19.21 1.90
CA ARG A 226 20.27 -20.15 2.38
C ARG A 226 20.42 -20.50 3.85
N GLU A 227 21.65 -20.55 4.37
CA GLU A 227 21.95 -20.93 5.74
C GLU A 227 21.75 -19.75 6.71
N TYR A 228 22.28 -18.58 6.39
CA TYR A 228 22.40 -17.46 7.33
C TYR A 228 21.48 -16.27 7.06
N SER A 229 20.86 -16.15 5.86
CA SER A 229 20.03 -14.99 5.59
C SER A 229 18.75 -14.98 6.43
N ALA A 230 18.47 -13.85 7.06
CA ALA A 230 17.25 -13.60 7.81
C ALA A 230 16.05 -13.20 6.91
N ASP A 231 16.29 -12.96 5.61
CA ASP A 231 15.23 -12.63 4.67
C ASP A 231 14.50 -13.87 4.16
N PRO A 232 13.22 -14.07 4.51
CA PRO A 232 12.47 -15.26 4.14
C PRO A 232 12.20 -15.36 2.64
N ASN A 233 12.22 -14.24 1.90
CA ASN A 233 11.90 -14.21 0.49
C ASN A 233 13.09 -14.60 -0.39
N THR A 234 14.27 -14.10 -0.09
CA THR A 234 15.48 -14.31 -0.92
C THR A 234 16.32 -15.48 -0.43
N ARG A 235 16.21 -15.86 0.85
CA ARG A 235 16.94 -16.99 1.45
C ARG A 235 16.76 -18.30 0.66
N PRO A 236 15.54 -18.76 0.30
CA PRO A 236 15.37 -19.99 -0.47
C PRO A 236 15.99 -19.93 -1.87
N LEU A 237 16.11 -18.73 -2.42
CA LEU A 237 16.69 -18.44 -3.74
C LEU A 237 18.21 -18.26 -3.70
N GLY A 238 18.88 -18.55 -2.56
CA GLY A 238 20.30 -18.31 -2.39
C GLY A 238 20.68 -16.83 -2.42
N GLY A 239 19.79 -15.97 -1.91
CA GLY A 239 20.03 -14.53 -1.79
C GLY A 239 19.80 -13.71 -3.07
N VAL A 240 19.24 -14.29 -4.14
CA VAL A 240 18.97 -13.53 -5.37
C VAL A 240 17.97 -12.41 -5.09
N ILE A 241 18.34 -11.19 -5.47
CA ILE A 241 17.52 -9.99 -5.38
C ILE A 241 17.25 -9.40 -6.76
N PRO A 242 16.19 -8.60 -6.93
CA PRO A 242 16.01 -7.80 -8.12
C PRO A 242 17.26 -6.91 -8.37
N PRO A 243 17.65 -6.70 -9.64
CA PRO A 243 18.82 -5.89 -9.95
C PRO A 243 18.74 -4.49 -9.33
N ILE A 244 19.80 -4.10 -8.60
CA ILE A 244 19.90 -2.83 -7.89
C ILE A 244 20.01 -1.71 -8.91
N ARG A 245 19.11 -0.73 -8.84
CA ARG A 245 19.09 0.47 -9.67
C ARG A 245 19.80 1.65 -9.00
N ARG A 246 20.16 2.66 -9.76
CA ARG A 246 20.59 3.96 -9.21
C ARG A 246 19.40 4.75 -8.70
N HIS A 247 19.64 5.62 -7.73
CA HIS A 247 18.63 6.48 -7.10
C HIS A 247 17.44 5.67 -6.54
N GLY A 248 17.75 4.51 -5.93
CA GLY A 248 16.80 3.64 -5.25
C GLY A 248 16.58 4.02 -3.80
N ASP A 249 15.94 3.10 -3.06
CA ASP A 249 15.49 3.37 -1.69
C ASP A 249 16.62 3.35 -0.65
N ASN A 250 17.77 2.74 -0.98
CA ASN A 250 18.89 2.61 -0.04
C ASN A 250 20.22 3.10 -0.64
N PRO A 251 20.57 4.38 -0.44
CA PRO A 251 21.76 4.97 -1.01
C PRO A 251 23.07 4.27 -0.63
N LYS A 252 23.18 3.73 0.60
CA LYS A 252 24.38 3.01 1.05
C LYS A 252 24.56 1.68 0.33
N VAL A 253 23.48 0.95 0.15
CA VAL A 253 23.48 -0.33 -0.58
C VAL A 253 23.80 -0.09 -2.05
N GLU A 254 23.18 0.92 -2.64
CA GLU A 254 23.41 1.34 -4.03
C GLU A 254 24.86 1.73 -4.26
N GLU A 255 25.40 2.65 -3.44
CA GLU A 255 26.77 3.13 -3.56
C GLU A 255 27.78 1.99 -3.52
N GLN A 256 27.60 1.04 -2.60
CA GLN A 256 28.46 -0.13 -2.51
C GLN A 256 28.30 -1.04 -3.72
N ALA A 257 27.06 -1.34 -4.12
CA ALA A 257 26.78 -2.23 -5.25
C ALA A 257 27.43 -1.73 -6.54
N PHE A 258 27.33 -0.43 -6.84
CA PHE A 258 27.90 0.15 -8.06
C PHE A 258 29.43 0.36 -8.02
N ARG A 259 30.07 0.21 -6.86
CA ARG A 259 31.55 0.23 -6.73
C ARG A 259 32.17 -1.15 -6.90
N MET A 260 31.37 -2.22 -6.75
CA MET A 260 31.85 -3.59 -6.76
C MET A 260 32.18 -4.06 -8.17
N LYS A 261 33.20 -4.92 -8.26
CA LYS A 261 33.50 -5.71 -9.45
C LYS A 261 32.70 -7.01 -9.44
N VAL A 262 32.55 -7.61 -10.62
CA VAL A 262 31.89 -8.92 -10.75
C VAL A 262 32.64 -9.94 -9.90
N GLY A 263 31.89 -10.72 -9.10
CA GLY A 263 32.44 -11.70 -8.15
C GLY A 263 32.83 -11.14 -6.78
N GLU A 264 32.88 -9.83 -6.61
CA GLU A 264 33.30 -9.19 -5.37
C GLU A 264 32.20 -9.28 -4.29
N ILE A 265 32.65 -9.41 -3.01
CA ILE A 265 31.81 -9.39 -1.81
C ILE A 265 31.92 -7.98 -1.20
N SER A 266 30.79 -7.34 -0.91
CA SER A 266 30.77 -6.03 -0.24
C SER A 266 31.27 -6.12 1.19
N PRO A 267 31.71 -5.01 1.79
CA PRO A 267 31.77 -4.87 3.23
C PRO A 267 30.39 -5.12 3.87
N VAL A 268 30.36 -5.32 5.18
CA VAL A 268 29.10 -5.36 5.94
C VAL A 268 28.45 -3.98 5.91
N ILE A 269 27.26 -3.87 5.33
CA ILE A 269 26.50 -2.63 5.20
C ILE A 269 25.42 -2.59 6.28
N GLN A 270 25.45 -1.62 7.16
CA GLN A 270 24.40 -1.40 8.15
C GLN A 270 23.22 -0.67 7.51
N LEU A 271 22.02 -1.19 7.69
CA LEU A 271 20.79 -0.51 7.25
C LEU A 271 20.47 0.65 8.19
N PRO A 272 20.22 1.88 7.68
CA PRO A 272 20.01 3.05 8.52
C PRO A 272 18.67 3.02 9.27
N ASP A 273 17.65 2.40 8.69
CA ASP A 273 16.25 2.50 9.18
C ASP A 273 15.85 1.39 10.15
N VAL A 274 16.72 0.39 10.35
CA VAL A 274 16.42 -0.75 11.22
C VAL A 274 17.64 -1.09 12.06
N GLU A 275 17.51 -0.95 13.37
CA GLU A 275 18.56 -1.34 14.30
C GLU A 275 18.91 -2.83 14.16
N ASN A 276 20.19 -3.14 14.27
CA ASN A 276 20.72 -4.51 14.26
C ASN A 276 20.41 -5.31 12.96
N ARG A 277 20.31 -4.62 11.82
CA ARG A 277 20.23 -5.27 10.51
C ARG A 277 21.38 -4.86 9.61
N TYR A 278 22.00 -5.86 8.99
CA TYR A 278 23.18 -5.73 8.15
C TYR A 278 22.97 -6.48 6.85
N ILE A 279 23.58 -5.98 5.77
CA ILE A 279 23.55 -6.60 4.44
C ILE A 279 24.98 -6.91 4.02
N ILE A 280 25.17 -8.07 3.40
CA ILE A 280 26.34 -8.45 2.65
C ILE A 280 25.90 -8.73 1.22
N LEU A 281 26.57 -8.14 0.23
CA LEU A 281 26.28 -8.32 -1.18
C LEU A 281 27.39 -9.11 -1.86
N LYS A 282 27.01 -9.90 -2.88
CA LYS A 282 27.90 -10.42 -3.91
C LYS A 282 27.46 -9.87 -5.26
N CYS A 283 28.35 -9.21 -5.98
CA CYS A 283 28.10 -8.74 -7.35
C CYS A 283 28.18 -9.89 -8.34
N GLU A 284 27.10 -10.15 -9.08
CA GLU A 284 27.07 -11.18 -10.13
C GLU A 284 27.25 -10.59 -11.54
N GLY A 285 27.14 -9.27 -11.68
CA GLY A 285 27.28 -8.58 -12.96
C GLY A 285 26.44 -7.34 -13.07
N PHE A 286 26.32 -6.86 -14.29
CA PHE A 286 25.56 -5.65 -14.61
C PHE A 286 24.56 -5.97 -15.72
N THR A 287 23.48 -5.21 -15.78
CA THR A 287 22.57 -5.23 -16.94
C THR A 287 22.99 -4.15 -17.92
N GLU A 288 22.72 -4.37 -19.18
CA GLU A 288 22.78 -3.30 -20.17
C GLU A 288 21.68 -2.28 -19.94
N PRO A 289 21.90 -0.99 -20.28
CA PRO A 289 20.86 0.02 -20.25
C PRO A 289 19.69 -0.40 -21.16
N VAL A 290 18.47 -0.14 -20.75
CA VAL A 290 17.28 -0.44 -21.56
C VAL A 290 17.14 0.58 -22.69
N VAL A 291 17.44 1.86 -22.40
CA VAL A 291 17.48 2.97 -23.35
C VAL A 291 18.75 3.75 -23.11
N THR A 292 19.39 4.19 -24.22
CA THR A 292 20.66 4.94 -24.13
C THR A 292 20.50 6.44 -24.34
N ASP A 293 19.45 6.88 -25.04
CA ASP A 293 19.15 8.30 -25.25
C ASP A 293 17.86 8.70 -24.51
N ILE A 294 18.00 9.62 -23.55
CA ILE A 294 16.86 10.15 -22.78
C ILE A 294 15.78 10.77 -23.66
N LYS A 295 16.13 11.27 -24.83
CA LYS A 295 15.16 11.89 -25.74
C LYS A 295 14.10 10.91 -26.26
N GLU A 296 14.42 9.62 -26.32
CA GLU A 296 13.46 8.58 -26.76
C GLU A 296 12.31 8.40 -25.78
N VAL A 297 12.52 8.73 -24.51
CA VAL A 297 11.58 8.49 -23.41
C VAL A 297 11.26 9.76 -22.61
N TRP A 298 11.65 10.95 -23.14
CA TRP A 298 11.57 12.21 -22.41
C TRP A 298 10.15 12.53 -21.93
N ASP A 299 9.16 12.47 -22.81
CA ASP A 299 7.79 12.82 -22.47
C ASP A 299 7.17 11.81 -21.49
N ASP A 300 7.40 10.51 -21.71
CA ASP A 300 6.92 9.45 -20.83
C ASP A 300 7.54 9.55 -19.44
N LEU A 301 8.85 9.79 -19.38
CA LEU A 301 9.59 9.97 -18.12
C LEU A 301 9.13 11.22 -17.37
N TYR A 302 8.95 12.34 -18.08
CA TYR A 302 8.45 13.57 -17.47
C TYR A 302 7.08 13.38 -16.84
N GLN A 303 6.14 12.76 -17.56
CA GLN A 303 4.79 12.45 -17.05
C GLN A 303 4.85 11.52 -15.84
N GLN A 304 5.73 10.51 -15.87
CA GLN A 304 5.91 9.60 -14.75
C GLN A 304 6.44 10.34 -13.51
N LEU A 305 7.43 11.20 -13.65
CA LEU A 305 7.98 11.98 -12.54
C LEU A 305 6.98 12.99 -11.97
N VAL A 306 6.20 13.63 -12.82
CA VAL A 306 5.08 14.51 -12.38
C VAL A 306 4.08 13.73 -11.56
N GLU A 307 3.66 12.56 -12.02
CA GLU A 307 2.70 11.72 -11.29
C GLU A 307 3.28 11.25 -9.95
N GLU A 308 4.53 10.79 -9.92
CA GLU A 308 5.22 10.35 -8.70
C GLU A 308 5.34 11.48 -7.68
N ARG A 309 5.76 12.67 -8.11
CA ARG A 309 5.84 13.85 -7.22
C ARG A 309 4.46 14.31 -6.74
N THR A 310 3.46 14.23 -7.60
CA THR A 310 2.07 14.51 -7.21
C THR A 310 1.61 13.56 -6.10
N GLN A 311 1.89 12.27 -6.26
CA GLN A 311 1.53 11.27 -5.26
C GLN A 311 2.26 11.50 -3.93
N GLN A 312 3.54 11.83 -3.97
CA GLN A 312 4.32 12.17 -2.76
C GLN A 312 3.76 13.40 -2.06
N ALA A 313 3.44 14.46 -2.82
CA ALA A 313 2.85 15.69 -2.27
C ALA A 313 1.47 15.43 -1.65
N VAL A 314 0.63 14.65 -2.31
CA VAL A 314 -0.69 14.22 -1.80
C VAL A 314 -0.55 13.41 -0.52
N ALA A 315 0.35 12.43 -0.48
CA ALA A 315 0.60 11.60 0.70
C ALA A 315 1.08 12.45 1.89
N LYS A 316 1.99 13.39 1.65
CA LYS A 316 2.51 14.32 2.65
C LYS A 316 1.39 15.19 3.23
N VAL A 317 0.61 15.84 2.35
CA VAL A 317 -0.51 16.70 2.80
C VAL A 317 -1.53 15.89 3.58
N PHE A 318 -1.88 14.69 3.12
CA PHE A 318 -2.83 13.85 3.84
C PHE A 318 -2.32 13.45 5.23
N SER A 319 -1.04 13.07 5.34
CA SER A 319 -0.43 12.79 6.65
C SER A 319 -0.50 14.02 7.58
N GLU A 320 -0.11 15.19 7.07
CA GLU A 320 -0.12 16.44 7.85
C GLU A 320 -1.52 16.84 8.36
N ILE A 321 -2.55 16.74 7.50
CA ILE A 321 -3.92 17.06 7.91
C ILE A 321 -4.48 16.03 8.89
N LYS A 322 -4.14 14.75 8.70
CA LYS A 322 -4.55 13.68 9.61
C LYS A 322 -3.90 13.80 10.98
N ASP A 323 -2.61 14.15 11.05
CA ASP A 323 -1.88 14.33 12.31
C ASP A 323 -2.37 15.54 13.11
N ARG A 324 -2.85 16.59 12.42
CA ARG A 324 -3.47 17.77 13.05
C ARG A 324 -4.92 17.56 13.49
N ALA A 325 -5.61 16.61 12.85
CA ALA A 325 -7.02 16.35 13.13
C ALA A 325 -7.19 15.71 14.51
N ARG A 326 -8.13 16.27 15.29
CA ARG A 326 -8.59 15.60 16.50
C ARG A 326 -9.74 14.65 16.15
N VAL A 327 -9.51 13.36 16.37
CA VAL A 327 -10.49 12.31 16.10
C VAL A 327 -10.78 11.55 17.38
N ASP A 328 -12.04 11.58 17.84
CA ASP A 328 -12.52 10.77 18.95
C ASP A 328 -13.35 9.61 18.38
N ASN A 329 -12.74 8.42 18.28
CA ASN A 329 -13.38 7.22 17.71
C ASN A 329 -14.05 6.40 18.80
N PHE A 330 -15.37 6.52 18.90
CA PHE A 330 -16.20 5.85 19.92
C PHE A 330 -16.44 4.35 19.60
N LEU A 331 -16.25 3.93 18.37
CA LEU A 331 -16.39 2.51 18.01
C LEU A 331 -15.21 1.69 18.51
N THR A 332 -14.00 2.24 18.41
CA THR A 332 -12.76 1.58 18.84
C THR A 332 -12.25 2.06 20.19
N ASN A 333 -12.90 3.06 20.81
CA ASN A 333 -12.48 3.74 22.04
C ASN A 333 -11.04 4.30 21.96
N LYS A 334 -10.65 4.80 20.78
CA LYS A 334 -9.36 5.46 20.54
C LYS A 334 -9.58 6.91 20.19
N SER A 335 -8.69 7.80 20.66
CA SER A 335 -8.68 9.19 20.20
C SER A 335 -7.27 9.62 19.82
N THR A 336 -7.16 10.55 18.85
CA THR A 336 -5.91 11.22 18.53
C THR A 336 -5.63 12.28 19.59
N GLY A 337 -4.41 12.35 20.11
CA GLY A 337 -4.02 13.31 21.14
C GLY A 337 -3.96 12.76 22.57
N GLY A 338 -3.95 11.46 22.77
CA GLY A 338 -3.61 10.81 24.06
C GLY A 338 -4.65 10.92 25.18
N LYS A 339 -5.86 11.42 24.91
CA LYS A 339 -6.96 11.41 25.89
C LYS A 339 -7.88 10.23 25.62
N THR A 340 -8.01 9.36 26.61
CA THR A 340 -9.01 8.28 26.58
C THR A 340 -10.41 8.90 26.52
N VAL A 341 -11.20 8.50 25.53
CA VAL A 341 -12.59 8.92 25.41
C VAL A 341 -13.37 8.33 26.57
N GLN A 342 -14.00 9.16 27.40
CA GLN A 342 -14.95 8.65 28.37
C GLN A 342 -16.17 8.11 27.62
N PRO A 343 -16.68 6.92 27.98
CA PRO A 343 -17.87 6.36 27.33
C PRO A 343 -19.04 7.33 27.51
N VAL A 344 -19.71 7.62 26.41
CA VAL A 344 -20.92 8.46 26.43
C VAL A 344 -21.96 7.75 27.29
N SER A 345 -22.38 8.39 28.39
CA SER A 345 -23.45 7.89 29.27
C SER A 345 -24.72 7.75 28.46
N GLY A 346 -25.11 6.55 28.07
CA GLY A 346 -26.28 6.27 27.25
C GLY A 346 -26.13 5.06 26.32
N VAL A 347 -24.92 4.59 26.05
CA VAL A 347 -24.69 3.32 25.39
C VAL A 347 -24.37 2.31 26.49
N SER A 348 -25.33 1.47 26.81
CA SER A 348 -25.26 0.42 27.84
C SER A 348 -23.96 -0.37 27.68
N SER A 349 -23.12 -0.30 28.73
CA SER A 349 -21.93 -1.14 28.85
C SER A 349 -22.28 -2.62 28.72
N PRO A 350 -21.46 -3.44 28.09
CA PRO A 350 -21.70 -4.85 28.05
C PRO A 350 -21.60 -5.45 29.47
N ILE A 351 -22.73 -5.96 29.93
CA ILE A 351 -22.93 -7.02 30.90
C ILE A 351 -21.87 -7.14 32.01
N GLN A 352 -22.16 -6.59 33.18
CA GLN A 352 -21.59 -7.07 34.43
C GLN A 352 -21.95 -8.55 34.60
N ARG A 353 -20.94 -9.38 34.73
CA ARG A 353 -21.04 -10.80 35.07
C ARG A 353 -21.74 -10.93 36.44
N VAL A 354 -22.99 -11.36 36.43
CA VAL A 354 -23.69 -11.75 37.67
C VAL A 354 -22.98 -12.99 38.22
N GLN A 355 -22.35 -12.88 39.37
CA GLN A 355 -21.87 -14.05 40.11
C GLN A 355 -23.07 -14.87 40.58
N PRO A 356 -23.05 -16.21 40.44
CA PRO A 356 -24.11 -17.03 40.97
C PRO A 356 -24.05 -16.97 42.51
N ALA A 357 -25.21 -16.70 43.13
CA ALA A 357 -25.41 -16.73 44.57
C ALA A 357 -24.99 -18.09 45.15
N SER A 358 -24.11 -18.04 46.13
CA SER A 358 -23.68 -19.18 46.92
C SER A 358 -24.90 -19.88 47.53
N ALA A 359 -25.02 -21.19 47.26
CA ALA A 359 -26.03 -22.06 47.84
C ALA A 359 -25.92 -22.09 49.36
N ALA A 360 -27.03 -21.83 50.04
CA ALA A 360 -27.15 -21.90 51.46
C ALA A 360 -26.88 -23.35 51.94
N ALA A 361 -26.09 -23.48 53.00
CA ALA A 361 -25.80 -24.75 53.68
C ALA A 361 -27.05 -25.27 54.38
N GLU A 362 -27.38 -26.55 54.14
CA GLU A 362 -28.33 -27.33 54.90
C GLU A 362 -27.85 -27.54 56.36
N PRO A 363 -28.75 -27.48 57.37
CA PRO A 363 -28.38 -27.79 58.73
C PRO A 363 -28.37 -29.31 58.98
N ALA A 364 -27.29 -29.77 59.58
CA ALA A 364 -27.13 -31.16 60.01
C ALA A 364 -28.13 -31.58 61.10
N PRO A 365 -28.59 -32.86 61.14
CA PRO A 365 -29.51 -33.32 62.15
C PRO A 365 -28.78 -33.58 63.49
N ARG A 366 -29.44 -33.14 64.56
CA ARG A 366 -28.99 -33.45 65.93
C ARG A 366 -29.24 -34.92 66.28
N ARG A 367 -28.26 -35.54 66.79
CA ARG A 367 -28.32 -36.48 67.92
C ARG A 367 -27.13 -36.23 68.83
#